data_26d5b2520a0cfb217dc93670f941f4cb
#
_entry.id   26d5b2520a0cfb217dc93670f941f4cb
#
_cell.length_a   1.000
_cell.length_b   1.000
_cell.length_c   1.000
_cell.angle_alpha   90.00
_cell.angle_beta   90.00
_cell.angle_gamma   90.00
#
_symmetry.space_group_name_H-M   'P 1'
#
loop_
_entity.id
_entity.type
_entity.pdbx_description
1 polymer ?
#
loop_
_entity_poly.entity_id
_entity_poly.type
_entity_poly.pdbx_seq_one_letter_code
_entity_poly.pdbx_strand_id
1 'polypeptide(L)'
;MTNKARSGSCSKWLHALCAGFFVIVATGYLHDVLFQDKHLSAFDFILNKPAWQAERGPHLVNNGVLADSPTAHFPYRRIFWDNLREGKNTDYLPHILTGQPSNGQGTGAFATSFFQLFMDIPNALDWSTWFRLILAGIFMYTLMIWLGCHPIIAVLAGIAWTYNTHQLAWLLFPQHLAAQIWIPLIFLLNFKLIRDGPDWPSSLGLILSVVLFYSSGYTQIALYTFIFLGLFNTVYLWLAKETVRAKWQLWIIVHGLYLGTALLIFPDVMSQLAEIGDGLRSAQPFRYLSLGSVPLLDSLLSLPADGLPHSLDIVRFMFPHYLGLGLWAPGVREIYNTNAVEFMAFFGLIVFYLTLYGICGGLRRHSRLVWSIGITLFFVFALFNSNPLIVGLVNLIPAGGAGQFDRFITLIIFACIVLSGIGLRYFLEDRKTHELIWAVVPGVLLLVWIGVAKLHYDPIVNLWSFIPPMAV
;
A
#
# COMPACT_ATOMS: atom_id res chain seq x y z
N MET A 1 -22.54 -9.57 -26.41
CA MET A 1 -23.73 -9.85 -25.60
C MET A 1 -23.65 -8.97 -24.34
N THR A 2 -24.34 -7.89 -24.37
CA THR A 2 -24.41 -6.89 -23.28
C THR A 2 -25.30 -7.44 -22.19
N ASN A 3 -24.72 -8.15 -21.22
CA ASN A 3 -25.41 -8.45 -19.98
C ASN A 3 -25.58 -7.14 -19.20
N LYS A 4 -26.64 -6.41 -19.46
CA LYS A 4 -27.27 -5.51 -18.49
C LYS A 4 -27.79 -6.40 -17.34
N ALA A 5 -26.85 -7.01 -16.59
CA ALA A 5 -27.18 -7.66 -15.35
C ALA A 5 -27.80 -6.59 -14.45
N ARG A 6 -29.03 -6.84 -14.05
CA ARG A 6 -29.86 -6.17 -13.08
C ARG A 6 -29.02 -5.65 -11.90
N SER A 7 -28.41 -4.47 -12.04
CA SER A 7 -28.14 -3.65 -10.89
C SER A 7 -29.49 -3.12 -10.46
N GLY A 8 -30.17 -3.85 -9.59
CA GLY A 8 -31.23 -3.24 -8.83
C GLY A 8 -30.65 -1.94 -8.30
N SER A 9 -31.25 -0.80 -8.61
CA SER A 9 -30.75 0.51 -8.20
C SER A 9 -30.65 0.48 -6.69
N CYS A 10 -29.44 0.22 -6.20
CA CYS A 10 -29.18 0.28 -4.78
C CYS A 10 -29.54 1.70 -4.37
N SER A 11 -30.45 1.84 -3.42
CA SER A 11 -30.96 3.15 -3.01
C SER A 11 -29.77 4.05 -2.67
N LYS A 12 -29.78 5.31 -3.14
CA LYS A 12 -28.76 6.32 -2.79
C LYS A 12 -28.54 6.39 -1.27
N TRP A 13 -29.57 6.12 -0.50
CA TRP A 13 -29.54 6.02 0.94
C TRP A 13 -28.62 4.90 1.45
N LEU A 14 -28.59 3.74 0.79
CA LEU A 14 -27.71 2.66 1.20
C LEU A 14 -26.24 3.02 1.00
N HIS A 15 -25.90 3.70 -0.10
CA HIS A 15 -24.52 4.20 -0.31
C HIS A 15 -24.14 5.27 0.73
N ALA A 16 -25.08 6.17 1.07
CA ALA A 16 -24.86 7.15 2.14
C ALA A 16 -24.66 6.48 3.51
N LEU A 17 -25.45 5.45 3.83
CA LEU A 17 -25.27 4.67 5.06
C LEU A 17 -23.91 3.95 5.09
N CYS A 18 -23.48 3.36 3.96
CA CYS A 18 -22.16 2.74 3.88
C CYS A 18 -21.02 3.77 4.06
N ALA A 19 -21.16 4.96 3.49
CA ALA A 19 -20.21 6.05 3.72
C ALA A 19 -20.20 6.50 5.19
N GLY A 20 -21.38 6.67 5.79
CA GLY A 20 -21.53 6.98 7.22
C GLY A 20 -20.94 5.93 8.14
N PHE A 21 -20.99 4.65 7.74
CA PHE A 21 -20.37 3.57 8.47
C PHE A 21 -18.85 3.74 8.59
N PHE A 22 -18.15 4.15 7.51
CA PHE A 22 -16.69 4.42 7.58
C PHE A 22 -16.38 5.59 8.52
N VAL A 23 -17.24 6.61 8.56
CA VAL A 23 -17.11 7.71 9.53
C VAL A 23 -17.21 7.19 10.95
N ILE A 24 -18.22 6.37 11.26
CA ILE A 24 -18.43 5.80 12.60
C ILE A 24 -17.23 4.92 13.01
N VAL A 25 -16.76 4.05 12.11
CA VAL A 25 -15.63 3.16 12.42
C VAL A 25 -14.35 3.96 12.64
N ALA A 26 -14.04 4.93 11.80
CA ALA A 26 -12.85 5.77 11.95
C ALA A 26 -12.91 6.61 13.25
N THR A 27 -14.08 7.15 13.58
CA THR A 27 -14.30 7.89 14.81
C THR A 27 -14.15 6.99 16.05
N GLY A 28 -14.73 5.79 16.01
CA GLY A 28 -14.58 4.82 17.09
C GLY A 28 -13.13 4.35 17.27
N TYR A 29 -12.41 4.11 16.17
CA TYR A 29 -11.00 3.71 16.21
C TYR A 29 -10.07 4.79 16.77
N LEU A 30 -10.33 6.06 16.44
CA LEU A 30 -9.54 7.20 16.89
C LEU A 30 -10.21 7.97 18.05
N HIS A 31 -11.17 7.39 18.75
CA HIS A 31 -11.95 8.07 19.79
C HIS A 31 -11.06 8.78 20.82
N ASP A 32 -10.05 8.09 21.33
CA ASP A 32 -9.17 8.64 22.37
C ASP A 32 -8.35 9.83 21.85
N VAL A 33 -7.94 9.74 20.58
CA VAL A 33 -7.15 10.78 19.91
C VAL A 33 -7.99 12.01 19.57
N LEU A 34 -9.25 11.80 19.18
CA LEU A 34 -10.13 12.91 18.78
C LEU A 34 -10.78 13.62 19.96
N PHE A 35 -10.98 12.95 21.12
CA PHE A 35 -11.82 13.44 22.19
C PHE A 35 -11.21 13.38 23.61
N GLN A 36 -9.97 12.86 23.77
CA GLN A 36 -9.35 12.67 25.10
C GLN A 36 -7.95 13.29 25.23
N ASP A 37 -7.66 14.35 24.47
CA ASP A 37 -6.36 15.05 24.49
C ASP A 37 -5.14 14.14 24.31
N LYS A 38 -5.31 12.99 23.63
CA LYS A 38 -4.22 12.12 23.20
C LYS A 38 -3.90 12.40 21.74
N HIS A 39 -2.65 12.21 21.35
CA HIS A 39 -2.20 12.45 19.98
C HIS A 39 -1.55 11.21 19.37
N LEU A 40 -1.76 11.00 18.08
CA LEU A 40 -1.02 10.02 17.27
C LEU A 40 0.39 10.52 17.01
N SER A 41 1.25 10.41 18.01
CA SER A 41 2.64 10.83 17.91
C SER A 41 3.56 9.90 18.69
N ALA A 42 4.81 9.78 18.24
CA ALA A 42 5.87 9.06 18.93
C ALA A 42 6.81 10.04 19.64
N PHE A 43 6.28 11.14 20.19
CA PHE A 43 7.10 12.18 20.83
C PHE A 43 7.84 11.70 22.08
N ASP A 44 7.36 10.66 22.74
CA ASP A 44 8.03 9.97 23.83
C ASP A 44 9.45 9.50 23.43
N PHE A 45 9.70 9.28 22.14
CA PHE A 45 11.03 8.95 21.63
C PHE A 45 12.08 10.02 21.95
N ILE A 46 11.70 11.29 22.05
CA ILE A 46 12.59 12.40 22.41
C ILE A 46 13.20 12.17 23.80
N LEU A 47 12.48 11.51 24.70
CA LEU A 47 12.95 11.15 26.03
C LEU A 47 14.15 10.19 26.03
N ASN A 48 14.46 9.55 24.91
CA ASN A 48 15.69 8.77 24.74
C ASN A 48 16.91 9.62 24.38
N LYS A 49 16.73 10.90 24.04
CA LYS A 49 17.83 11.80 23.73
C LYS A 49 18.47 12.35 25.01
N PRO A 50 19.81 12.52 25.05
CA PRO A 50 20.53 12.92 26.27
C PRO A 50 19.97 14.16 26.96
N ALA A 51 19.52 15.17 26.19
CA ALA A 51 18.95 16.40 26.73
C ALA A 51 17.64 16.21 27.51
N TRP A 52 16.90 15.12 27.24
CA TRP A 52 15.55 14.87 27.78
C TRP A 52 15.49 13.61 28.65
N GLN A 53 16.61 12.90 28.80
CA GLN A 53 16.65 11.61 29.51
C GLN A 53 16.23 11.74 30.98
N ALA A 54 16.54 12.90 31.63
CA ALA A 54 16.17 13.14 33.01
C ALA A 54 14.64 13.22 33.22
N GLU A 55 13.89 13.61 32.16
CA GLU A 55 12.43 13.74 32.18
C GLU A 55 11.73 12.42 31.85
N ARG A 56 12.49 11.40 31.41
CA ARG A 56 11.94 10.12 30.98
C ARG A 56 11.20 9.38 32.09
N GLY A 57 11.65 9.49 33.34
CA GLY A 57 11.08 8.71 34.44
C GLY A 57 11.05 7.22 34.17
N PRO A 58 10.00 6.49 34.61
CA PRO A 58 9.82 5.07 34.34
C PRO A 58 9.29 4.73 32.92
N HIS A 59 9.06 5.71 32.05
CA HIS A 59 8.52 5.47 30.71
C HIS A 59 9.48 4.69 29.85
N LEU A 60 8.99 3.57 29.30
CA LEU A 60 9.70 2.80 28.30
C LEU A 60 9.28 3.29 26.91
N VAL A 61 10.21 3.91 26.20
CA VAL A 61 10.02 4.22 24.79
C VAL A 61 10.26 2.97 23.99
N ASN A 62 9.18 2.36 23.53
CA ASN A 62 9.22 0.99 23.01
C ASN A 62 9.57 0.87 21.53
N ASN A 63 9.54 1.95 20.74
CA ASN A 63 9.61 1.84 19.29
C ASN A 63 10.57 2.84 18.63
N GLY A 64 11.84 2.46 18.51
CA GLY A 64 12.87 3.28 17.87
C GLY A 64 12.67 3.54 16.37
N VAL A 65 11.86 2.75 15.68
CA VAL A 65 11.56 2.94 14.25
C VAL A 65 10.66 4.16 14.03
N LEU A 66 9.87 4.53 15.03
CA LEU A 66 9.03 5.72 14.98
C LEU A 66 9.82 7.02 15.22
N ALA A 67 11.13 6.93 15.39
CA ALA A 67 12.02 8.08 15.62
C ALA A 67 11.91 9.17 14.56
N ASP A 68 11.71 8.79 13.29
CA ASP A 68 11.61 9.74 12.19
C ASP A 68 10.39 10.66 12.32
N SER A 69 9.32 10.19 12.94
CA SER A 69 8.13 11.01 13.17
C SER A 69 8.42 12.26 13.99
N PRO A 70 8.95 12.18 15.24
CA PRO A 70 9.25 13.37 16.04
C PRO A 70 10.55 14.08 15.64
N THR A 71 11.53 13.40 15.04
CA THR A 71 12.84 14.00 14.74
C THR A 71 12.97 14.61 13.35
N ALA A 72 12.16 14.17 12.39
CA ALA A 72 12.18 14.67 11.04
C ALA A 72 10.79 15.19 10.60
N HIS A 73 9.79 14.30 10.48
CA HIS A 73 8.52 14.64 9.83
C HIS A 73 7.74 15.76 10.53
N PHE A 74 7.69 15.77 11.86
CA PHE A 74 6.97 16.80 12.60
C PHE A 74 7.63 18.19 12.52
N PRO A 75 8.95 18.35 12.75
CA PRO A 75 9.62 19.64 12.58
C PRO A 75 9.47 20.22 11.17
N TYR A 76 9.65 19.41 10.13
CA TYR A 76 9.45 19.85 8.74
C TYR A 76 8.04 20.38 8.50
N ARG A 77 7.02 19.64 8.96
CA ARG A 77 5.62 20.05 8.81
C ARG A 77 5.33 21.34 9.56
N ARG A 78 5.81 21.45 10.76
CA ARG A 78 5.60 22.65 11.57
C ARG A 78 6.14 23.88 10.86
N ILE A 79 7.40 23.84 10.43
CA ILE A 79 8.05 24.98 9.75
C ILE A 79 7.30 25.30 8.45
N PHE A 80 6.96 24.30 7.66
CA PHE A 80 6.23 24.52 6.41
C PHE A 80 4.88 25.20 6.62
N TRP A 81 4.07 24.67 7.54
CA TRP A 81 2.72 25.18 7.77
C TRP A 81 2.73 26.54 8.51
N ASP A 82 3.68 26.77 9.39
CA ASP A 82 3.85 28.08 10.05
C ASP A 82 4.28 29.12 9.00
N ASN A 83 5.22 28.82 8.12
CA ASN A 83 5.58 29.68 7.00
C ASN A 83 4.39 29.98 6.08
N LEU A 84 3.61 28.95 5.74
CA LEU A 84 2.41 29.11 4.89
C LEU A 84 1.38 30.05 5.54
N ARG A 85 1.10 29.89 6.84
CA ARG A 85 0.18 30.75 7.60
C ARG A 85 0.64 32.19 7.66
N GLU A 86 1.95 32.41 7.72
CA GLU A 86 2.58 33.72 7.77
C GLU A 86 2.84 34.33 6.38
N GLY A 87 2.46 33.63 5.29
CA GLY A 87 2.72 34.08 3.92
C GLY A 87 4.21 34.11 3.55
N LYS A 88 5.04 33.36 4.26
CA LYS A 88 6.48 33.21 4.01
C LYS A 88 6.75 32.14 2.96
N ASN A 89 7.97 32.14 2.41
CA ASN A 89 8.41 31.12 1.48
C ASN A 89 8.40 29.72 2.15
N THR A 90 7.77 28.76 1.49
CA THR A 90 7.66 27.35 1.92
C THR A 90 8.63 26.42 1.18
N ASP A 91 9.30 26.93 0.12
CA ASP A 91 10.15 26.09 -0.74
C ASP A 91 11.53 25.82 -0.12
N TYR A 92 11.86 26.57 0.92
CA TYR A 92 13.14 26.49 1.61
C TYR A 92 12.99 26.48 3.12
N LEU A 93 13.68 25.56 3.79
CA LEU A 93 13.66 25.36 5.23
C LEU A 93 15.02 25.77 5.83
N PRO A 94 15.19 27.03 6.23
CA PRO A 94 16.50 27.56 6.64
C PRO A 94 17.03 26.98 7.94
N HIS A 95 16.15 26.45 8.79
CA HIS A 95 16.49 25.95 10.12
C HIS A 95 16.84 24.46 10.15
N ILE A 96 16.75 23.77 9.02
CA ILE A 96 17.00 22.33 8.94
C ILE A 96 18.30 22.11 8.17
N LEU A 97 19.25 21.38 8.78
CA LEU A 97 20.53 21.01 8.18
C LEU A 97 21.28 22.20 7.52
N THR A 98 21.28 23.36 8.17
CA THR A 98 21.87 24.61 7.64
C THR A 98 21.14 25.22 6.43
N GLY A 99 19.93 24.75 6.18
CA GLY A 99 19.08 25.17 5.08
C GLY A 99 18.98 24.13 3.96
N GLN A 100 17.77 23.74 3.67
CA GLN A 100 17.50 22.81 2.56
C GLN A 100 16.17 23.11 1.87
N PRO A 101 16.01 22.69 0.59
CA PRO A 101 14.72 22.76 -0.09
C PRO A 101 13.66 21.94 0.67
N SER A 102 12.43 22.39 0.64
CA SER A 102 11.32 21.66 1.32
C SER A 102 10.87 20.39 0.58
N ASN A 103 11.30 20.17 -0.62
CA ASN A 103 11.18 18.99 -1.53
C ASN A 103 9.97 18.08 -1.32
N GLY A 104 8.86 18.60 -0.77
CA GLY A 104 7.69 17.81 -0.40
C GLY A 104 7.88 16.91 0.83
N GLN A 105 9.10 16.76 1.34
CA GLN A 105 9.35 15.99 2.57
C GLN A 105 8.70 16.67 3.77
N GLY A 106 7.75 16.00 4.37
CA GLY A 106 7.07 16.51 5.55
C GLY A 106 5.91 17.46 5.28
N THR A 107 5.75 18.00 4.07
CA THR A 107 4.61 18.88 3.77
C THR A 107 3.31 18.10 3.73
N GLY A 108 3.35 16.84 3.25
CA GLY A 108 2.23 15.91 3.18
C GLY A 108 1.03 16.45 2.43
N ALA A 109 0.29 15.57 1.80
CA ALA A 109 -0.82 15.86 0.90
C ALA A 109 -1.70 17.02 1.34
N PHE A 110 -1.55 18.16 0.70
CA PHE A 110 -2.34 19.36 0.97
C PHE A 110 -3.84 19.06 1.03
N ALA A 111 -4.35 18.25 0.10
CA ALA A 111 -5.76 17.87 0.05
C ALA A 111 -6.28 17.13 1.29
N THR A 112 -5.44 16.39 2.00
CA THR A 112 -5.83 15.65 3.21
C THR A 112 -5.23 16.25 4.49
N SER A 113 -4.47 17.32 4.36
CA SER A 113 -3.80 18.02 5.46
C SER A 113 -4.35 19.42 5.71
N PHE A 114 -5.48 19.78 5.08
CA PHE A 114 -6.08 21.11 5.17
C PHE A 114 -6.44 21.52 6.59
N PHE A 115 -6.63 20.58 7.51
CA PHE A 115 -6.82 20.88 8.94
C PHE A 115 -5.66 21.70 9.53
N GLN A 116 -4.45 21.53 8.98
CA GLN A 116 -3.27 22.28 9.41
C GLN A 116 -3.36 23.80 9.12
N LEU A 117 -4.32 24.24 8.31
CA LEU A 117 -4.60 25.67 8.12
C LEU A 117 -5.34 26.29 9.31
N PHE A 118 -6.08 25.50 10.09
CA PHE A 118 -7.05 25.98 11.05
C PHE A 118 -6.76 25.52 12.49
N MET A 119 -5.92 24.49 12.66
CA MET A 119 -5.62 23.87 13.95
C MET A 119 -4.11 23.89 14.20
N ASP A 120 -3.72 23.70 15.46
CA ASP A 120 -2.34 23.36 15.80
C ASP A 120 -1.93 22.02 15.18
N ILE A 121 -0.63 21.83 14.99
CA ILE A 121 -0.11 20.71 14.20
C ILE A 121 -0.49 19.33 14.78
N PRO A 122 -0.39 19.04 16.09
CA PRO A 122 -0.80 17.74 16.63
C PRO A 122 -2.26 17.41 16.31
N ASN A 123 -3.19 18.30 16.69
CA ASN A 123 -4.61 18.10 16.42
C ASN A 123 -4.92 17.97 14.92
N ALA A 124 -4.29 18.81 14.10
CA ALA A 124 -4.47 18.76 12.65
C ALA A 124 -3.99 17.44 12.04
N LEU A 125 -2.92 16.82 12.56
CA LEU A 125 -2.46 15.50 12.12
C LEU A 125 -3.47 14.40 12.48
N ASP A 126 -4.03 14.47 13.68
CA ASP A 126 -5.03 13.52 14.17
C ASP A 126 -6.29 13.56 13.32
N TRP A 127 -6.86 14.74 13.08
CA TRP A 127 -8.03 14.94 12.22
C TRP A 127 -7.73 14.60 10.76
N SER A 128 -6.54 14.88 10.27
CA SER A 128 -6.11 14.46 8.93
C SER A 128 -6.06 12.94 8.81
N THR A 129 -5.58 12.25 9.85
CA THR A 129 -5.53 10.78 9.88
C THR A 129 -6.94 10.19 9.89
N TRP A 130 -7.85 10.74 10.72
CA TRP A 130 -9.26 10.37 10.72
C TRP A 130 -9.89 10.50 9.33
N PHE A 131 -9.69 11.64 8.68
CA PHE A 131 -10.23 11.90 7.34
C PHE A 131 -9.67 10.92 6.29
N ARG A 132 -8.38 10.61 6.37
CA ARG A 132 -7.74 9.64 5.47
C ARG A 132 -8.29 8.23 5.64
N LEU A 133 -8.52 7.78 6.86
CA LEU A 133 -9.12 6.46 7.09
C LEU A 133 -10.52 6.37 6.46
N ILE A 134 -11.31 7.42 6.55
CA ILE A 134 -12.64 7.49 5.90
C ILE A 134 -12.49 7.40 4.38
N LEU A 135 -11.61 8.22 3.79
CA LEU A 135 -11.39 8.23 2.34
C LEU A 135 -10.87 6.88 1.82
N ALA A 136 -9.95 6.23 2.54
CA ALA A 136 -9.45 4.90 2.20
C ALA A 136 -10.61 3.90 2.05
N GLY A 137 -11.51 3.87 3.03
CA GLY A 137 -12.69 3.00 3.01
C GLY A 137 -13.64 3.33 1.86
N ILE A 138 -13.96 4.62 1.66
CA ILE A 138 -14.87 5.09 0.62
C ILE A 138 -14.32 4.79 -0.78
N PHE A 139 -13.03 5.00 -1.03
CA PHE A 139 -12.44 4.77 -2.35
C PHE A 139 -12.40 3.28 -2.69
N MET A 140 -12.04 2.43 -1.74
CA MET A 140 -12.11 0.98 -1.94
C MET A 140 -13.56 0.50 -2.11
N TYR A 141 -14.48 1.00 -1.30
CA TYR A 141 -15.92 0.72 -1.45
C TYR A 141 -16.41 1.08 -2.86
N THR A 142 -16.06 2.28 -3.34
CA THR A 142 -16.47 2.76 -4.67
C THR A 142 -15.93 1.86 -5.78
N LEU A 143 -14.66 1.46 -5.68
CA LEU A 143 -14.04 0.51 -6.60
C LEU A 143 -14.82 -0.82 -6.63
N MET A 144 -15.12 -1.38 -5.46
CA MET A 144 -15.80 -2.68 -5.37
C MET A 144 -17.23 -2.63 -5.88
N ILE A 145 -17.96 -1.54 -5.60
CA ILE A 145 -19.30 -1.30 -6.19
C ILE A 145 -19.23 -1.26 -7.72
N TRP A 146 -18.25 -0.50 -8.25
CA TRP A 146 -18.09 -0.39 -9.70
C TRP A 146 -17.68 -1.72 -10.36
N LEU A 147 -16.94 -2.58 -9.65
CA LEU A 147 -16.65 -3.95 -10.07
C LEU A 147 -17.87 -4.88 -9.98
N GLY A 148 -19.02 -4.39 -9.52
CA GLY A 148 -20.29 -5.11 -9.44
C GLY A 148 -20.43 -5.99 -8.19
N CYS A 149 -19.71 -5.69 -7.14
CA CYS A 149 -19.86 -6.35 -5.84
C CYS A 149 -21.08 -5.78 -5.08
N HIS A 150 -21.68 -6.64 -4.25
CA HIS A 150 -22.76 -6.21 -3.36
C HIS A 150 -22.22 -5.19 -2.32
N PRO A 151 -23.02 -4.18 -1.88
CA PRO A 151 -22.57 -3.16 -0.92
C PRO A 151 -21.89 -3.69 0.34
N ILE A 152 -22.41 -4.79 0.90
CA ILE A 152 -21.79 -5.43 2.08
C ILE A 152 -20.37 -5.92 1.77
N ILE A 153 -20.15 -6.55 0.61
CA ILE A 153 -18.82 -6.99 0.17
C ILE A 153 -17.91 -5.78 0.01
N ALA A 154 -18.42 -4.71 -0.59
CA ALA A 154 -17.66 -3.49 -0.79
C ALA A 154 -17.27 -2.81 0.54
N VAL A 155 -18.16 -2.82 1.56
CA VAL A 155 -17.84 -2.35 2.92
C VAL A 155 -16.75 -3.22 3.55
N LEU A 156 -16.88 -4.54 3.48
CA LEU A 156 -15.86 -5.45 4.03
C LEU A 156 -14.49 -5.26 3.38
N ALA A 157 -14.45 -5.09 2.06
CA ALA A 157 -13.21 -4.76 1.35
C ALA A 157 -12.65 -3.38 1.76
N GLY A 158 -13.52 -2.38 1.98
CA GLY A 158 -13.14 -1.07 2.49
C GLY A 158 -12.51 -1.15 3.88
N ILE A 159 -13.09 -1.93 4.79
CA ILE A 159 -12.54 -2.18 6.12
C ILE A 159 -11.19 -2.91 6.02
N ALA A 160 -11.11 -3.99 5.24
CA ALA A 160 -9.87 -4.74 5.05
C ALA A 160 -8.75 -3.86 4.47
N TRP A 161 -9.07 -2.95 3.55
CA TRP A 161 -8.11 -1.99 2.99
C TRP A 161 -7.66 -0.96 4.01
N THR A 162 -8.58 -0.38 4.77
CA THR A 162 -8.30 0.71 5.70
C THR A 162 -7.55 0.23 6.95
N TYR A 163 -7.87 -0.96 7.45
CA TYR A 163 -7.39 -1.46 8.75
C TYR A 163 -6.49 -2.69 8.63
N ASN A 164 -5.81 -2.90 7.49
CA ASN A 164 -4.77 -3.93 7.42
C ASN A 164 -3.53 -3.52 8.24
N THR A 165 -2.74 -4.49 8.67
CA THR A 165 -1.61 -4.22 9.56
C THR A 165 -0.55 -3.32 8.92
N HIS A 166 -0.40 -3.36 7.59
CA HIS A 166 0.55 -2.49 6.90
C HIS A 166 0.15 -1.01 7.05
N GLN A 167 -1.10 -0.67 6.76
CA GLN A 167 -1.57 0.71 6.94
C GLN A 167 -1.52 1.17 8.40
N LEU A 168 -1.89 0.30 9.33
CA LEU A 168 -1.86 0.61 10.76
C LEU A 168 -0.43 0.78 11.29
N ALA A 169 0.52 -0.05 10.83
CA ALA A 169 1.92 0.08 11.18
C ALA A 169 2.54 1.41 10.72
N TRP A 170 2.07 1.92 9.57
CA TRP A 170 2.51 3.21 9.02
C TRP A 170 1.65 4.41 9.43
N LEU A 171 0.71 4.24 10.35
CA LEU A 171 -0.23 5.28 10.75
C LEU A 171 0.44 6.56 11.27
N LEU A 172 1.56 6.40 11.99
CA LEU A 172 2.35 7.50 12.54
C LEU A 172 3.27 8.19 11.50
N PHE A 173 3.28 7.67 10.26
CA PHE A 173 3.97 8.28 9.13
C PHE A 173 2.92 8.84 8.15
N PRO A 174 2.46 10.06 8.37
CA PRO A 174 1.27 10.58 7.70
C PRO A 174 1.35 10.61 6.18
N GLN A 175 2.55 10.71 5.59
CA GLN A 175 2.76 10.65 4.14
C GLN A 175 2.43 9.28 3.53
N HIS A 176 2.66 8.19 4.27
CA HIS A 176 2.36 6.84 3.79
C HIS A 176 0.86 6.64 3.62
N LEU A 177 0.09 6.89 4.69
CA LEU A 177 -1.36 6.79 4.63
C LEU A 177 -1.94 7.77 3.60
N ALA A 178 -1.43 9.02 3.57
CA ALA A 178 -1.87 10.05 2.63
C ALA A 178 -1.71 9.63 1.16
N ALA A 179 -0.67 8.85 0.84
CA ALA A 179 -0.49 8.28 -0.49
C ALA A 179 -1.39 7.06 -0.73
N GLN A 180 -1.37 6.10 0.17
CA GLN A 180 -2.04 4.81 -0.02
C GLN A 180 -3.55 4.92 -0.25
N ILE A 181 -4.22 5.90 0.34
CA ILE A 181 -5.67 6.09 0.18
C ILE A 181 -6.10 6.29 -1.28
N TRP A 182 -5.23 6.85 -2.15
CA TRP A 182 -5.55 7.14 -3.55
C TRP A 182 -5.50 5.91 -4.46
N ILE A 183 -4.79 4.85 -4.07
CA ILE A 183 -4.56 3.66 -4.91
C ILE A 183 -5.88 3.07 -5.44
N PRO A 184 -6.94 2.83 -4.63
CA PRO A 184 -8.18 2.28 -5.14
C PRO A 184 -8.90 3.20 -6.13
N LEU A 185 -8.87 4.52 -5.89
CA LEU A 185 -9.49 5.48 -6.79
C LEU A 185 -8.74 5.60 -8.12
N ILE A 186 -7.42 5.68 -8.08
CA ILE A 186 -6.58 5.71 -9.29
C ILE A 186 -6.77 4.42 -10.10
N PHE A 187 -6.79 3.27 -9.44
CA PHE A 187 -7.05 1.99 -10.11
C PHE A 187 -8.43 1.96 -10.75
N LEU A 188 -9.47 2.43 -10.06
CA LEU A 188 -10.83 2.54 -10.59
C LEU A 188 -10.88 3.38 -11.86
N LEU A 189 -10.33 4.60 -11.80
CA LEU A 189 -10.37 5.54 -12.93
C LEU A 189 -9.54 5.05 -14.11
N ASN A 190 -8.33 4.54 -13.84
CA ASN A 190 -7.48 3.91 -14.83
C ASN A 190 -8.19 2.73 -15.50
N PHE A 191 -8.74 1.82 -14.70
CA PHE A 191 -9.40 0.63 -15.25
C PHE A 191 -10.66 0.98 -16.03
N LYS A 192 -11.42 1.99 -15.61
CA LYS A 192 -12.57 2.50 -16.34
C LYS A 192 -12.16 3.00 -17.74
N LEU A 193 -11.10 3.79 -17.84
CA LEU A 193 -10.59 4.29 -19.11
C LEU A 193 -10.13 3.15 -20.06
N ILE A 194 -9.49 2.11 -19.50
CA ILE A 194 -9.02 0.96 -20.28
C ILE A 194 -10.18 0.06 -20.72
N ARG A 195 -11.21 -0.13 -19.86
CA ARG A 195 -12.32 -1.05 -20.12
C ARG A 195 -13.42 -0.43 -20.97
N ASP A 196 -13.81 0.79 -20.61
CA ASP A 196 -15.01 1.44 -21.17
C ASP A 196 -14.63 2.47 -22.27
N GLY A 197 -13.35 2.79 -22.39
CA GLY A 197 -12.82 3.83 -23.26
C GLY A 197 -12.67 5.18 -22.56
N PRO A 198 -11.91 6.11 -23.17
CA PRO A 198 -11.64 7.40 -22.56
C PRO A 198 -12.90 8.27 -22.53
N ASP A 199 -13.20 8.82 -21.35
CA ASP A 199 -14.18 9.87 -21.13
C ASP A 199 -13.56 11.02 -20.35
N TRP A 200 -14.03 12.25 -20.55
CA TRP A 200 -13.40 13.41 -19.94
C TRP A 200 -13.51 13.46 -18.41
N PRO A 201 -14.65 13.07 -17.75
CA PRO A 201 -14.73 13.09 -16.30
C PRO A 201 -13.74 12.10 -15.66
N SER A 202 -13.62 10.89 -16.21
CA SER A 202 -12.67 9.89 -15.70
C SER A 202 -11.23 10.30 -15.96
N SER A 203 -10.94 10.92 -17.12
CA SER A 203 -9.60 11.42 -17.43
C SER A 203 -9.20 12.55 -16.48
N LEU A 204 -10.07 13.54 -16.27
CA LEU A 204 -9.83 14.62 -15.31
C LEU A 204 -9.71 14.09 -13.88
N GLY A 205 -10.60 13.18 -13.48
CA GLY A 205 -10.54 12.53 -12.19
C GLY A 205 -9.23 11.77 -11.95
N LEU A 206 -8.73 11.08 -12.98
CA LEU A 206 -7.44 10.39 -12.92
C LEU A 206 -6.28 11.40 -12.73
N ILE A 207 -6.21 12.45 -13.54
CA ILE A 207 -5.20 13.51 -13.44
C ILE A 207 -5.20 14.10 -12.03
N LEU A 208 -6.36 14.53 -11.54
CA LEU A 208 -6.47 15.12 -10.20
C LEU A 208 -6.06 14.13 -9.10
N SER A 209 -6.51 12.88 -9.18
CA SER A 209 -6.15 11.85 -8.20
C SER A 209 -4.64 11.57 -8.19
N VAL A 210 -3.99 11.57 -9.37
CA VAL A 210 -2.54 11.37 -9.49
C VAL A 210 -1.77 12.57 -8.94
N VAL A 211 -2.20 13.80 -9.22
CA VAL A 211 -1.59 15.00 -8.64
C VAL A 211 -1.69 14.99 -7.11
N LEU A 212 -2.87 14.70 -6.56
CA LEU A 212 -3.10 14.65 -5.12
C LEU A 212 -2.35 13.49 -4.45
N PHE A 213 -2.23 12.36 -5.14
CA PHE A 213 -1.42 11.22 -4.72
C PHE A 213 0.07 11.59 -4.64
N TYR A 214 0.61 12.20 -5.70
CA TYR A 214 2.01 12.62 -5.74
C TYR A 214 2.31 13.68 -4.67
N SER A 215 1.40 14.67 -4.51
CA SER A 215 1.50 15.71 -3.48
C SER A 215 1.50 15.18 -2.04
N SER A 216 1.17 13.90 -1.83
CA SER A 216 1.27 13.28 -0.50
C SER A 216 2.71 13.19 0.03
N GLY A 217 3.70 13.44 -0.81
CA GLY A 217 5.12 13.45 -0.44
C GLY A 217 5.73 12.06 -0.31
N TYR A 218 5.10 11.02 -0.86
CA TYR A 218 5.64 9.66 -0.84
C TYR A 218 5.83 9.11 -2.26
N THR A 219 6.83 9.62 -2.93
CA THR A 219 7.13 9.38 -4.36
C THR A 219 7.37 7.91 -4.69
N GLN A 220 7.97 7.15 -3.76
CA GLN A 220 8.26 5.75 -3.96
C GLN A 220 6.99 4.91 -4.19
N ILE A 221 5.95 5.12 -3.37
CA ILE A 221 4.66 4.44 -3.55
C ILE A 221 3.99 4.88 -4.86
N ALA A 222 4.16 6.16 -5.24
CA ALA A 222 3.66 6.65 -6.53
C ALA A 222 4.32 5.89 -7.69
N LEU A 223 5.64 5.79 -7.72
CA LEU A 223 6.38 5.05 -8.74
C LEU A 223 5.92 3.59 -8.81
N TYR A 224 5.81 2.91 -7.66
CA TYR A 224 5.39 1.50 -7.63
C TYR A 224 3.95 1.31 -8.09
N THR A 225 3.07 2.25 -7.76
CA THR A 225 1.70 2.24 -8.26
C THR A 225 1.66 2.38 -9.79
N PHE A 226 2.49 3.24 -10.37
CA PHE A 226 2.57 3.38 -11.84
C PHE A 226 3.16 2.14 -12.51
N ILE A 227 4.16 1.50 -11.92
CA ILE A 227 4.68 0.22 -12.39
C ILE A 227 3.56 -0.84 -12.37
N PHE A 228 2.83 -0.94 -11.26
CA PHE A 228 1.70 -1.86 -11.13
C PHE A 228 0.63 -1.61 -12.20
N LEU A 229 0.22 -0.35 -12.39
CA LEU A 229 -0.79 0.03 -13.37
C LEU A 229 -0.32 -0.20 -14.81
N GLY A 230 0.94 0.10 -15.10
CA GLY A 230 1.53 -0.16 -16.42
C GLY A 230 1.54 -1.64 -16.78
N LEU A 231 1.95 -2.50 -15.85
CA LEU A 231 1.88 -3.94 -16.00
C LEU A 231 0.44 -4.43 -16.15
N PHE A 232 -0.45 -3.99 -15.26
CA PHE A 232 -1.87 -4.35 -15.31
C PHE A 232 -2.52 -3.95 -16.65
N ASN A 233 -2.31 -2.73 -17.11
CA ASN A 233 -2.85 -2.23 -18.36
C ASN A 233 -2.35 -3.04 -19.55
N THR A 234 -1.04 -3.31 -19.58
CA THR A 234 -0.41 -4.10 -20.64
C THR A 234 -0.98 -5.51 -20.69
N VAL A 235 -1.06 -6.19 -19.55
CA VAL A 235 -1.62 -7.56 -19.47
C VAL A 235 -3.11 -7.55 -19.81
N TYR A 236 -3.88 -6.59 -19.28
CA TYR A 236 -5.32 -6.52 -19.55
C TYR A 236 -5.62 -6.30 -21.04
N LEU A 237 -4.89 -5.42 -21.71
CA LEU A 237 -5.04 -5.20 -23.14
C LEU A 237 -4.50 -6.37 -23.96
N TRP A 238 -3.43 -7.03 -23.51
CA TRP A 238 -2.92 -8.22 -24.18
C TRP A 238 -3.95 -9.36 -24.20
N LEU A 239 -4.65 -9.58 -23.09
CA LEU A 239 -5.72 -10.57 -22.96
C LEU A 239 -7.03 -10.14 -23.64
N ALA A 240 -7.11 -8.94 -24.16
CA ALA A 240 -8.29 -8.40 -24.82
C ALA A 240 -8.47 -9.01 -26.24
N LYS A 241 -9.72 -9.08 -26.71
CA LYS A 241 -10.05 -9.59 -28.06
C LYS A 241 -10.08 -8.49 -29.13
N GLU A 242 -9.90 -7.23 -28.72
CA GLU A 242 -9.90 -6.07 -29.60
C GLU A 242 -8.73 -6.11 -30.58
N THR A 243 -8.81 -5.32 -31.66
CA THR A 243 -7.74 -5.21 -32.65
C THR A 243 -6.48 -4.63 -32.03
N VAL A 244 -5.31 -5.02 -32.55
CA VAL A 244 -4.00 -4.52 -32.07
C VAL A 244 -3.96 -2.99 -32.06
N ARG A 245 -4.50 -2.36 -33.11
CA ARG A 245 -4.55 -0.90 -33.23
C ARG A 245 -5.35 -0.24 -32.09
N ALA A 246 -6.55 -0.79 -31.78
CA ALA A 246 -7.39 -0.27 -30.68
C ALA A 246 -6.70 -0.41 -29.33
N LYS A 247 -6.00 -1.54 -29.08
CA LYS A 247 -5.23 -1.77 -27.85
C LYS A 247 -4.13 -0.73 -27.67
N TRP A 248 -3.34 -0.47 -28.71
CA TRP A 248 -2.28 0.53 -28.69
C TRP A 248 -2.82 1.93 -28.49
N GLN A 249 -3.93 2.29 -29.14
CA GLN A 249 -4.57 3.58 -28.94
C GLN A 249 -4.99 3.80 -27.48
N LEU A 250 -5.66 2.83 -26.85
CA LEU A 250 -6.05 2.91 -25.44
C LEU A 250 -4.82 2.99 -24.52
N TRP A 251 -3.80 2.17 -24.79
CA TRP A 251 -2.56 2.18 -24.03
C TRP A 251 -1.88 3.55 -24.09
N ILE A 252 -1.72 4.11 -25.30
CA ILE A 252 -1.11 5.44 -25.51
C ILE A 252 -1.92 6.54 -24.83
N ILE A 253 -3.25 6.51 -24.93
CA ILE A 253 -4.10 7.52 -24.30
C ILE A 253 -3.92 7.52 -22.78
N VAL A 254 -4.04 6.36 -22.14
CA VAL A 254 -3.96 6.28 -20.68
C VAL A 254 -2.56 6.61 -20.16
N HIS A 255 -1.50 6.11 -20.83
CA HIS A 255 -0.13 6.44 -20.43
C HIS A 255 0.24 7.87 -20.80
N GLY A 256 -0.36 8.43 -21.85
CA GLY A 256 -0.28 9.84 -22.19
C GLY A 256 -0.89 10.76 -21.12
N LEU A 257 -1.99 10.32 -20.47
CA LEU A 257 -2.54 11.05 -19.30
C LEU A 257 -1.57 11.04 -18.12
N TYR A 258 -0.90 9.91 -17.83
CA TYR A 258 0.13 9.87 -16.80
C TYR A 258 1.32 10.76 -17.12
N LEU A 259 1.80 10.74 -18.37
CA LEU A 259 2.88 11.61 -18.82
C LEU A 259 2.48 13.07 -18.74
N GLY A 260 1.28 13.43 -19.19
CA GLY A 260 0.73 14.79 -19.07
C GLY A 260 0.63 15.24 -17.62
N THR A 261 0.22 14.35 -16.72
CA THR A 261 0.20 14.64 -15.29
C THR A 261 1.61 14.82 -14.72
N ALA A 262 2.57 13.99 -15.14
CA ALA A 262 3.97 14.14 -14.73
C ALA A 262 4.57 15.48 -15.20
N LEU A 263 4.16 15.98 -16.35
CA LEU A 263 4.55 17.32 -16.84
C LEU A 263 3.97 18.45 -15.97
N LEU A 264 2.76 18.29 -15.45
CA LEU A 264 2.15 19.27 -14.54
C LEU A 264 2.89 19.37 -13.20
N ILE A 265 3.43 18.26 -12.70
CA ILE A 265 4.20 18.19 -11.44
C ILE A 265 5.71 18.12 -11.70
N PHE A 266 6.15 18.45 -12.92
CA PHE A 266 7.54 18.30 -13.37
C PHE A 266 8.58 18.99 -12.47
N PRO A 267 8.38 20.25 -12.00
CA PRO A 267 9.34 20.88 -11.10
C PRO A 267 9.59 20.06 -9.83
N ASP A 268 8.51 19.53 -9.20
CA ASP A 268 8.62 18.70 -7.99
C ASP A 268 9.30 17.36 -8.29
N VAL A 269 8.97 16.75 -9.44
CA VAL A 269 9.61 15.50 -9.89
C VAL A 269 11.11 15.69 -10.08
N MET A 270 11.52 16.76 -10.75
CA MET A 270 12.93 17.05 -11.02
C MET A 270 13.70 17.37 -9.74
N SER A 271 13.10 18.13 -8.82
CA SER A 271 13.71 18.41 -7.52
C SER A 271 13.97 17.11 -6.73
N GLN A 272 13.00 16.20 -6.72
CA GLN A 272 13.15 14.91 -6.05
C GLN A 272 14.14 13.98 -6.74
N LEU A 273 14.21 13.97 -8.07
CA LEU A 273 15.20 13.19 -8.82
C LEU A 273 16.62 13.70 -8.55
N ALA A 274 16.82 15.01 -8.46
CA ALA A 274 18.11 15.60 -8.09
C ALA A 274 18.52 15.18 -6.67
N GLU A 275 17.61 15.25 -5.70
CA GLU A 275 17.87 14.84 -4.33
C GLU A 275 18.22 13.33 -4.24
N ILE A 276 17.52 12.49 -4.99
CA ILE A 276 17.84 11.06 -5.08
C ILE A 276 19.24 10.86 -5.67
N GLY A 277 19.60 11.65 -6.70
CA GLY A 277 20.89 11.60 -7.36
C GLY A 277 22.06 11.94 -6.42
N ASP A 278 21.86 12.92 -5.55
CA ASP A 278 22.86 13.36 -4.56
C ASP A 278 22.82 12.56 -3.25
N GLY A 279 21.82 11.72 -3.07
CA GLY A 279 21.61 10.96 -1.85
C GLY A 279 22.56 9.76 -1.71
N LEU A 280 22.87 9.39 -0.46
CA LEU A 280 23.70 8.20 -0.14
C LEU A 280 23.14 6.90 -0.73
N ARG A 281 21.85 6.82 -1.04
CA ARG A 281 21.22 5.65 -1.65
C ARG A 281 21.56 5.49 -3.13
N SER A 282 21.86 6.57 -3.84
CA SER A 282 22.30 6.50 -5.25
C SER A 282 23.75 5.99 -5.36
N ALA A 283 24.57 6.31 -4.36
CA ALA A 283 25.96 5.85 -4.30
C ALA A 283 26.09 4.37 -3.88
N GLN A 284 25.04 3.78 -3.33
CA GLN A 284 24.99 2.36 -2.99
C GLN A 284 23.89 1.68 -3.84
N PRO A 285 24.21 1.27 -5.08
CA PRO A 285 23.29 0.41 -5.81
C PRO A 285 22.97 -0.78 -4.89
N PHE A 286 21.70 -1.05 -4.75
CA PHE A 286 21.14 -2.05 -3.82
C PHE A 286 22.12 -3.14 -3.45
N ARG A 287 22.45 -3.30 -2.17
CA ARG A 287 23.32 -4.37 -1.64
C ARG A 287 22.85 -5.78 -2.06
N TYR A 288 21.60 -5.89 -2.51
CA TYR A 288 21.01 -7.11 -3.04
C TYR A 288 21.36 -7.40 -4.51
N LEU A 289 21.93 -6.45 -5.25
CA LEU A 289 22.40 -6.64 -6.63
C LEU A 289 23.86 -7.10 -6.72
N SER A 290 24.56 -7.27 -5.62
CA SER A 290 25.88 -7.90 -5.60
C SER A 290 25.84 -9.43 -5.80
N LEU A 291 24.72 -9.97 -6.24
CA LEU A 291 24.65 -11.32 -6.80
C LEU A 291 25.36 -11.35 -8.15
N GLY A 292 26.69 -11.27 -8.09
CA GLY A 292 27.53 -11.55 -9.25
C GLY A 292 27.16 -12.90 -9.83
N SER A 293 26.84 -12.91 -11.13
CA SER A 293 26.85 -14.10 -11.99
C SER A 293 26.00 -15.31 -11.58
N VAL A 294 24.81 -15.11 -11.00
CA VAL A 294 23.87 -16.25 -10.86
C VAL A 294 23.17 -16.49 -12.19
N PRO A 295 23.22 -17.70 -12.77
CA PRO A 295 22.46 -18.04 -13.98
C PRO A 295 20.99 -17.75 -13.82
N LEU A 296 20.33 -17.31 -14.89
CA LEU A 296 18.91 -16.90 -14.88
C LEU A 296 17.99 -17.94 -14.23
N LEU A 297 18.23 -19.22 -14.49
CA LEU A 297 17.45 -20.32 -13.96
C LEU A 297 17.67 -20.50 -12.45
N ASP A 298 18.90 -20.33 -11.98
CA ASP A 298 19.23 -20.39 -10.57
C ASP A 298 18.64 -19.18 -9.81
N SER A 299 18.58 -18.00 -10.44
CA SER A 299 17.93 -16.82 -9.84
C SER A 299 16.42 -16.94 -9.73
N LEU A 300 15.78 -17.72 -10.59
CA LEU A 300 14.34 -18.03 -10.53
C LEU A 300 14.02 -19.14 -9.52
N LEU A 301 14.97 -20.04 -9.29
CA LEU A 301 14.80 -21.22 -8.45
C LEU A 301 15.60 -21.15 -7.14
N SER A 302 16.64 -20.29 -7.06
CA SER A 302 17.50 -20.23 -5.90
C SER A 302 16.83 -19.57 -4.72
N LEU A 303 16.96 -20.25 -3.63
CA LEU A 303 16.80 -19.68 -2.29
C LEU A 303 17.92 -18.63 -2.10
N PRO A 304 17.64 -17.47 -1.47
CA PRO A 304 18.70 -16.52 -1.16
C PRO A 304 19.77 -17.21 -0.31
N ALA A 305 21.02 -16.78 -0.51
CA ALA A 305 22.19 -17.34 0.18
C ALA A 305 22.05 -17.33 1.71
N ASP A 306 21.15 -16.55 2.25
CA ASP A 306 20.89 -16.36 3.68
C ASP A 306 19.90 -17.37 4.27
N GLY A 307 19.48 -18.36 3.51
CA GLY A 307 18.85 -19.58 4.01
C GLY A 307 17.34 -19.55 4.24
N LEU A 308 16.65 -18.40 4.15
CA LEU A 308 15.19 -18.36 4.22
C LEU A 308 14.58 -18.13 2.83
N PRO A 309 13.72 -19.02 2.35
CA PRO A 309 13.01 -18.76 1.11
C PRO A 309 12.09 -17.56 1.31
N HIS A 310 12.26 -16.50 0.50
CA HIS A 310 11.31 -15.38 0.43
C HIS A 310 9.88 -15.86 0.12
N SER A 311 9.75 -17.07 -0.40
CA SER A 311 8.49 -17.76 -0.57
C SER A 311 7.70 -17.96 0.76
N LEU A 312 8.39 -18.03 1.91
CA LEU A 312 7.73 -18.07 3.23
C LEU A 312 7.12 -16.72 3.62
N ASP A 313 7.49 -15.66 2.94
CA ASP A 313 6.91 -14.34 3.18
C ASP A 313 5.39 -14.31 2.93
N ILE A 314 4.87 -15.25 2.17
CA ILE A 314 3.43 -15.42 2.01
C ILE A 314 2.71 -15.70 3.33
N VAL A 315 3.39 -16.31 4.29
CA VAL A 315 2.83 -16.65 5.61
C VAL A 315 2.51 -15.39 6.42
N ARG A 316 3.26 -14.29 6.23
CA ARG A 316 3.01 -13.02 6.93
C ARG A 316 1.67 -12.37 6.54
N PHE A 317 1.16 -12.66 5.34
CA PHE A 317 -0.16 -12.19 4.92
C PHE A 317 -1.30 -12.85 5.69
N MET A 318 -1.01 -13.97 6.34
CA MET A 318 -1.98 -14.76 7.09
C MET A 318 -1.85 -14.61 8.60
N PHE A 319 -0.63 -14.42 9.10
CA PHE A 319 -0.32 -14.42 10.52
C PHE A 319 0.43 -13.14 10.90
N PRO A 320 -0.19 -12.26 11.73
CA PRO A 320 0.36 -10.93 12.03
C PRO A 320 1.68 -10.99 12.82
N HIS A 321 1.91 -12.09 13.54
CA HIS A 321 3.06 -12.24 14.45
C HIS A 321 4.01 -13.36 14.06
N TYR A 322 3.98 -13.77 12.78
CA TYR A 322 4.81 -14.87 12.29
C TYR A 322 6.30 -14.69 12.58
N LEU A 323 6.81 -13.45 12.45
CA LEU A 323 8.20 -13.12 12.74
C LEU A 323 8.44 -12.63 14.19
N GLY A 324 7.49 -12.80 15.08
CA GLY A 324 7.54 -12.36 16.46
C GLY A 324 6.83 -11.02 16.70
N LEU A 325 6.68 -10.70 17.99
CA LEU A 325 6.12 -9.44 18.46
C LEU A 325 7.26 -8.44 18.65
N GLY A 326 7.23 -7.37 17.89
CA GLY A 326 8.10 -6.23 18.09
C GLY A 326 9.20 -6.07 17.03
N LEU A 327 9.69 -4.84 16.97
CA LEU A 327 10.65 -4.34 16.00
C LEU A 327 12.04 -4.98 16.12
N TRP A 328 12.30 -5.57 17.26
CA TRP A 328 13.57 -6.13 17.65
C TRP A 328 13.47 -7.64 17.93
N ALA A 329 12.44 -8.31 17.39
CA ALA A 329 12.45 -9.76 17.40
C ALA A 329 13.78 -10.22 16.77
N PRO A 330 14.62 -10.95 17.50
CA PRO A 330 16.00 -11.25 17.05
C PRO A 330 16.05 -11.79 15.63
N GLY A 331 15.11 -12.63 15.24
CA GLY A 331 15.03 -13.22 13.91
C GLY A 331 14.75 -12.25 12.76
N VAL A 332 14.04 -11.13 13.01
CA VAL A 332 13.64 -10.22 11.91
C VAL A 332 14.83 -9.41 11.41
N ARG A 333 15.64 -8.87 12.31
CA ARG A 333 16.80 -8.06 11.94
C ARG A 333 17.89 -8.89 11.31
N GLU A 334 18.09 -10.11 11.81
CA GLU A 334 19.11 -11.03 11.29
C GLU A 334 18.74 -11.55 9.90
N ILE A 335 17.45 -11.81 9.66
CA ILE A 335 16.98 -12.40 8.40
C ILE A 335 16.83 -11.34 7.31
N TYR A 336 16.25 -10.17 7.63
CA TYR A 336 15.84 -9.19 6.60
C TYR A 336 16.70 -7.93 6.58
N ASN A 337 17.61 -7.74 7.54
CA ASN A 337 18.41 -6.52 7.71
C ASN A 337 17.57 -5.22 7.65
N THR A 338 16.31 -5.30 8.06
CA THR A 338 15.32 -4.21 8.02
C THR A 338 14.41 -4.29 9.24
N ASN A 339 13.48 -3.36 9.35
CA ASN A 339 12.58 -3.31 10.49
C ASN A 339 11.25 -4.02 10.22
N ALA A 340 10.60 -4.54 11.27
CA ALA A 340 9.36 -5.30 11.15
C ALA A 340 8.19 -4.50 10.54
N VAL A 341 8.20 -3.16 10.62
CA VAL A 341 7.13 -2.30 10.08
C VAL A 341 7.07 -2.41 8.55
N GLU A 342 8.22 -2.53 7.89
CA GLU A 342 8.30 -2.70 6.43
C GLU A 342 7.63 -4.00 5.95
N PHE A 343 7.55 -5.00 6.82
CA PHE A 343 7.06 -6.34 6.48
C PHE A 343 5.67 -6.67 7.04
N MET A 344 5.03 -5.74 7.73
CA MET A 344 3.67 -5.96 8.21
C MET A 344 2.69 -6.07 7.03
N ALA A 345 2.09 -7.26 6.86
CA ALA A 345 1.28 -7.57 5.68
C ALA A 345 -0.05 -8.24 5.96
N PHE A 346 -0.37 -8.49 7.21
CA PHE A 346 -1.60 -9.19 7.56
C PHE A 346 -2.84 -8.35 7.24
N PHE A 347 -3.77 -8.91 6.51
CA PHE A 347 -5.04 -8.28 6.15
C PHE A 347 -6.25 -9.18 6.46
N GLY A 348 -6.04 -10.24 7.23
CA GLY A 348 -7.07 -11.15 7.68
C GLY A 348 -7.05 -12.50 6.97
N LEU A 349 -7.09 -13.58 7.75
CA LEU A 349 -7.06 -14.96 7.23
C LEU A 349 -8.23 -15.24 6.28
N ILE A 350 -9.42 -14.75 6.62
CA ILE A 350 -10.63 -14.92 5.80
C ILE A 350 -10.44 -14.18 4.46
N VAL A 351 -9.88 -12.97 4.48
CA VAL A 351 -9.62 -12.17 3.28
C VAL A 351 -8.59 -12.88 2.39
N PHE A 352 -7.54 -13.43 2.99
CA PHE A 352 -6.54 -14.21 2.25
C PHE A 352 -7.15 -15.45 1.58
N TYR A 353 -7.95 -16.21 2.32
CA TYR A 353 -8.67 -17.37 1.79
C TYR A 353 -9.58 -16.99 0.62
N LEU A 354 -10.36 -15.91 0.78
CA LEU A 354 -11.23 -15.40 -0.28
C LEU A 354 -10.46 -14.88 -1.48
N THR A 355 -9.23 -14.38 -1.30
CA THR A 355 -8.31 -14.03 -2.39
C THR A 355 -8.00 -15.26 -3.25
N LEU A 356 -7.61 -16.37 -2.62
CA LEU A 356 -7.34 -17.62 -3.33
C LEU A 356 -8.59 -18.14 -4.06
N TYR A 357 -9.75 -18.06 -3.40
CA TYR A 357 -11.03 -18.42 -4.02
C TYR A 357 -11.34 -17.53 -5.23
N GLY A 358 -11.08 -16.22 -5.13
CA GLY A 358 -11.23 -15.27 -6.22
C GLY A 358 -10.34 -15.59 -7.42
N ILE A 359 -9.08 -15.95 -7.17
CA ILE A 359 -8.14 -16.39 -8.21
C ILE A 359 -8.67 -17.66 -8.89
N CYS A 360 -8.93 -18.72 -8.14
CA CYS A 360 -9.42 -19.99 -8.69
C CYS A 360 -10.74 -19.84 -9.45
N GLY A 361 -11.70 -19.09 -8.86
CA GLY A 361 -12.98 -18.81 -9.49
C GLY A 361 -12.86 -17.95 -10.75
N GLY A 362 -11.96 -16.99 -10.77
CA GLY A 362 -11.68 -16.15 -11.92
C GLY A 362 -10.97 -16.89 -13.05
N LEU A 363 -10.03 -17.78 -12.72
CA LEU A 363 -9.37 -18.65 -13.70
C LEU A 363 -10.40 -19.56 -14.39
N ARG A 364 -11.26 -20.22 -13.61
CA ARG A 364 -12.34 -21.09 -14.12
C ARG A 364 -13.33 -20.33 -15.01
N ARG A 365 -13.70 -19.12 -14.62
CA ARG A 365 -14.64 -18.25 -15.37
C ARG A 365 -13.98 -17.48 -16.51
N HIS A 366 -12.70 -17.70 -16.77
CA HIS A 366 -11.90 -16.96 -17.76
C HIS A 366 -12.02 -15.43 -17.58
N SER A 367 -12.04 -14.96 -16.35
CA SER A 367 -12.16 -13.54 -16.03
C SER A 367 -10.88 -12.79 -16.40
N ARG A 368 -10.96 -11.97 -17.46
CA ARG A 368 -9.83 -11.14 -17.92
C ARG A 368 -9.26 -10.25 -16.78
N LEU A 369 -10.14 -9.69 -15.94
CA LEU A 369 -9.71 -8.89 -14.80
C LEU A 369 -8.87 -9.71 -13.81
N VAL A 370 -9.35 -10.89 -13.41
CA VAL A 370 -8.65 -11.74 -12.44
C VAL A 370 -7.33 -12.24 -13.00
N TRP A 371 -7.30 -12.66 -14.28
CA TRP A 371 -6.06 -13.02 -14.95
C TRP A 371 -5.05 -11.87 -14.98
N SER A 372 -5.52 -10.64 -15.30
CA SER A 372 -4.64 -9.47 -15.36
C SER A 372 -4.07 -9.13 -13.98
N ILE A 373 -4.90 -9.14 -12.94
CA ILE A 373 -4.43 -8.90 -11.57
C ILE A 373 -3.47 -10.03 -11.14
N GLY A 374 -3.79 -11.30 -11.42
CA GLY A 374 -2.97 -12.44 -11.05
C GLY A 374 -1.58 -12.42 -11.69
N ILE A 375 -1.49 -12.15 -12.99
CA ILE A 375 -0.22 -12.02 -13.71
C ILE A 375 0.57 -10.80 -13.19
N THR A 376 -0.10 -9.66 -12.98
CA THR A 376 0.54 -8.47 -12.43
C THR A 376 1.08 -8.74 -11.02
N LEU A 377 0.31 -9.43 -10.18
CA LEU A 377 0.76 -9.86 -8.85
C LEU A 377 1.99 -10.76 -8.91
N PHE A 378 2.06 -11.68 -9.87
CA PHE A 378 3.24 -12.52 -10.04
C PHE A 378 4.51 -11.68 -10.27
N PHE A 379 4.46 -10.70 -11.18
CA PHE A 379 5.59 -9.81 -11.43
C PHE A 379 5.90 -8.90 -10.24
N VAL A 380 4.88 -8.35 -9.58
CA VAL A 380 5.06 -7.50 -8.40
C VAL A 380 5.63 -8.30 -7.22
N PHE A 381 5.21 -9.55 -7.07
CA PHE A 381 5.77 -10.45 -6.06
C PHE A 381 7.23 -10.81 -6.36
N ALA A 382 7.58 -10.98 -7.63
CA ALA A 382 8.96 -11.17 -8.04
C ALA A 382 9.85 -9.92 -7.78
N LEU A 383 9.29 -8.71 -7.95
CA LEU A 383 9.95 -7.46 -7.55
C LEU A 383 10.10 -7.39 -6.03
N PHE A 384 9.05 -7.67 -5.29
CA PHE A 384 9.06 -7.71 -3.83
C PHE A 384 10.15 -8.66 -3.30
N ASN A 385 10.29 -9.82 -3.92
CA ASN A 385 11.34 -10.79 -3.61
C ASN A 385 12.70 -10.47 -4.25
N SER A 386 12.86 -9.26 -4.80
CA SER A 386 14.11 -8.79 -5.40
C SER A 386 14.67 -9.74 -6.47
N ASN A 387 13.79 -10.35 -7.30
CA ASN A 387 14.23 -11.20 -8.41
C ASN A 387 15.18 -10.42 -9.34
N PRO A 388 16.42 -10.87 -9.56
CA PRO A 388 17.46 -10.09 -10.25
C PRO A 388 17.08 -9.67 -11.68
N LEU A 389 16.37 -10.52 -12.43
CA LEU A 389 15.91 -10.19 -13.78
C LEU A 389 14.90 -9.03 -13.75
N ILE A 390 13.89 -9.13 -12.89
CA ILE A 390 12.80 -8.15 -12.81
C ILE A 390 13.32 -6.85 -12.23
N VAL A 391 14.17 -6.91 -11.22
CA VAL A 391 14.87 -5.76 -10.64
C VAL A 391 15.74 -5.08 -11.69
N GLY A 392 16.48 -5.84 -12.51
CA GLY A 392 17.25 -5.30 -13.62
C GLY A 392 16.42 -4.51 -14.62
N LEU A 393 15.21 -4.97 -14.95
CA LEU A 393 14.28 -4.24 -15.82
C LEU A 393 13.77 -2.94 -15.17
N VAL A 394 13.49 -2.96 -13.88
CA VAL A 394 13.04 -1.75 -13.15
C VAL A 394 14.17 -0.72 -13.03
N ASN A 395 15.42 -1.16 -12.93
CA ASN A 395 16.58 -0.27 -12.89
C ASN A 395 16.80 0.51 -14.20
N LEU A 396 16.17 0.11 -15.30
CA LEU A 396 16.17 0.89 -16.54
C LEU A 396 15.28 2.14 -16.45
N ILE A 397 14.39 2.19 -15.45
CA ILE A 397 13.54 3.36 -15.19
C ILE A 397 14.35 4.34 -14.32
N PRO A 398 14.38 5.65 -14.65
CA PRO A 398 15.05 6.64 -13.80
C PRO A 398 14.57 6.54 -12.34
N ALA A 399 15.50 6.49 -11.40
CA ALA A 399 15.28 6.27 -9.97
C ALA A 399 14.62 4.91 -9.60
N GLY A 400 14.37 4.01 -10.53
CA GLY A 400 13.74 2.71 -10.27
C GLY A 400 14.52 1.86 -9.25
N GLY A 401 15.85 1.94 -9.25
CA GLY A 401 16.73 1.23 -8.32
C GLY A 401 16.93 1.92 -6.95
N ALA A 402 16.46 3.15 -6.77
CA ALA A 402 16.68 3.89 -5.52
C ALA A 402 15.66 3.55 -4.41
N GLY A 403 14.62 2.80 -4.73
CA GLY A 403 13.54 2.45 -3.80
C GLY A 403 13.76 1.12 -3.07
N GLN A 404 13.00 0.87 -2.02
CA GLN A 404 12.94 -0.42 -1.31
C GLN A 404 11.79 -1.24 -1.90
N PHE A 405 12.12 -2.38 -2.56
CA PHE A 405 11.11 -3.21 -3.26
C PHE A 405 10.12 -3.90 -2.31
N ASP A 406 10.49 -4.08 -1.04
CA ASP A 406 9.59 -4.57 0.01
C ASP A 406 8.30 -3.73 0.15
N ARG A 407 8.34 -2.45 -0.21
CA ARG A 407 7.17 -1.56 -0.21
C ARG A 407 6.14 -1.86 -1.30
N PHE A 408 6.45 -2.73 -2.27
CA PHE A 408 5.42 -3.31 -3.15
C PHE A 408 4.33 -4.09 -2.40
N ILE A 409 4.60 -4.45 -1.14
CA ILE A 409 3.64 -5.10 -0.25
C ILE A 409 2.29 -4.37 -0.19
N THR A 410 2.28 -3.05 -0.25
CA THR A 410 1.05 -2.24 -0.31
C THR A 410 0.18 -2.63 -1.50
N LEU A 411 0.79 -2.81 -2.68
CA LEU A 411 0.07 -3.16 -3.91
C LEU A 411 -0.35 -4.63 -3.93
N ILE A 412 0.45 -5.49 -3.31
CA ILE A 412 0.08 -6.90 -3.10
C ILE A 412 -1.18 -6.97 -2.24
N ILE A 413 -1.19 -6.27 -1.09
CA ILE A 413 -2.36 -6.21 -0.20
C ILE A 413 -3.57 -5.65 -0.93
N PHE A 414 -3.41 -4.54 -1.68
CA PHE A 414 -4.47 -3.95 -2.48
C PHE A 414 -5.09 -4.97 -3.45
N ALA A 415 -4.26 -5.62 -4.25
CA ALA A 415 -4.71 -6.60 -5.22
C ALA A 415 -5.38 -7.83 -4.57
N CYS A 416 -4.84 -8.32 -3.44
CA CYS A 416 -5.43 -9.39 -2.67
C CYS A 416 -6.82 -9.02 -2.14
N ILE A 417 -7.01 -7.80 -1.62
CA ILE A 417 -8.31 -7.34 -1.13
C ILE A 417 -9.32 -7.21 -2.28
N VAL A 418 -8.91 -6.69 -3.44
CA VAL A 418 -9.78 -6.64 -4.63
C VAL A 418 -10.19 -8.06 -5.04
N LEU A 419 -9.24 -8.99 -5.11
CA LEU A 419 -9.51 -10.39 -5.44
C LEU A 419 -10.39 -11.09 -4.40
N SER A 420 -10.23 -10.76 -3.11
CA SER A 420 -11.06 -11.32 -2.05
C SER A 420 -12.52 -10.89 -2.16
N GLY A 421 -12.78 -9.64 -2.50
CA GLY A 421 -14.14 -9.14 -2.74
C GLY A 421 -14.78 -9.82 -3.96
N ILE A 422 -14.02 -10.01 -5.05
CA ILE A 422 -14.46 -10.79 -6.22
C ILE A 422 -14.67 -12.26 -5.79
N GLY A 423 -13.80 -12.82 -4.97
CA GLY A 423 -13.91 -14.17 -4.43
C GLY A 423 -15.16 -14.38 -3.60
N LEU A 424 -15.47 -13.46 -2.69
CA LEU A 424 -16.70 -13.51 -1.89
C LEU A 424 -17.94 -13.41 -2.76
N ARG A 425 -17.92 -12.57 -3.79
CA ARG A 425 -18.98 -12.51 -4.78
C ARG A 425 -19.16 -13.87 -5.48
N TYR A 426 -18.09 -14.48 -5.95
CA TYR A 426 -18.15 -15.80 -6.60
C TYR A 426 -18.64 -16.87 -5.62
N PHE A 427 -18.16 -16.86 -4.37
CA PHE A 427 -18.61 -17.78 -3.33
C PHE A 427 -20.11 -17.70 -3.08
N LEU A 428 -20.69 -16.50 -3.07
CA LEU A 428 -22.13 -16.31 -2.90
C LEU A 428 -22.95 -16.68 -4.14
N GLU A 429 -22.37 -16.57 -5.34
CA GLU A 429 -22.97 -17.00 -6.60
C GLU A 429 -22.89 -18.53 -6.80
N ASP A 430 -21.81 -19.15 -6.37
CA ASP A 430 -21.50 -20.57 -6.54
C ASP A 430 -22.12 -21.41 -5.41
N ARG A 431 -23.40 -21.60 -5.41
CA ARG A 431 -24.12 -22.38 -4.37
C ARG A 431 -23.98 -23.91 -4.51
N LYS A 432 -23.18 -24.43 -5.43
CA LYS A 432 -23.06 -25.87 -5.70
C LYS A 432 -21.93 -26.48 -4.87
N THR A 433 -22.22 -27.53 -4.13
CA THR A 433 -21.31 -28.22 -3.18
C THR A 433 -20.00 -28.73 -3.80
N HIS A 434 -19.98 -29.12 -5.08
CA HIS A 434 -18.76 -29.58 -5.74
C HIS A 434 -17.77 -28.43 -6.06
N GLU A 435 -18.22 -27.19 -6.02
CA GLU A 435 -17.39 -26.00 -6.23
C GLU A 435 -16.64 -25.60 -4.94
N LEU A 436 -17.13 -26.03 -3.77
CA LEU A 436 -16.43 -25.88 -2.50
C LEU A 436 -15.08 -26.62 -2.47
N ILE A 437 -14.92 -27.69 -3.24
CA ILE A 437 -13.65 -28.45 -3.32
C ILE A 437 -12.52 -27.52 -3.80
N TRP A 438 -12.81 -26.61 -4.73
CA TRP A 438 -11.81 -25.61 -5.19
C TRP A 438 -11.43 -24.58 -4.15
N ALA A 439 -12.25 -24.42 -3.12
CA ALA A 439 -11.93 -23.58 -1.97
C ALA A 439 -11.06 -24.33 -0.94
N VAL A 440 -11.24 -25.64 -0.83
CA VAL A 440 -10.47 -26.49 0.13
C VAL A 440 -9.03 -26.69 -0.36
N VAL A 441 -8.82 -26.90 -1.66
CA VAL A 441 -7.50 -27.19 -2.23
C VAL A 441 -6.46 -26.10 -1.91
N PRO A 442 -6.70 -24.80 -2.16
CA PRO A 442 -5.78 -23.74 -1.76
C PRO A 442 -5.52 -23.70 -0.26
N GLY A 443 -6.57 -23.93 0.54
CA GLY A 443 -6.45 -23.96 2.00
C GLY A 443 -5.56 -25.12 2.48
N VAL A 444 -5.72 -26.31 1.92
CA VAL A 444 -4.90 -27.48 2.24
C VAL A 444 -3.45 -27.28 1.77
N LEU A 445 -3.23 -26.80 0.54
CA LEU A 445 -1.88 -26.52 0.04
C LEU A 445 -1.17 -25.52 0.93
N LEU A 446 -1.88 -24.53 1.42
CA LEU A 446 -1.34 -23.53 2.31
C LEU A 446 -1.02 -24.08 3.70
N LEU A 447 -1.88 -24.95 4.27
CA LEU A 447 -1.60 -25.64 5.53
C LEU A 447 -0.41 -26.59 5.39
N VAL A 448 -0.29 -27.31 4.27
CA VAL A 448 0.88 -28.13 3.95
C VAL A 448 2.14 -27.28 3.87
N TRP A 449 2.07 -26.12 3.19
CA TRP A 449 3.18 -25.19 3.12
C TRP A 449 3.60 -24.67 4.50
N ILE A 450 2.64 -24.24 5.34
CA ILE A 450 2.91 -23.80 6.71
C ILE A 450 3.58 -24.94 7.52
N GLY A 451 3.08 -26.17 7.35
CA GLY A 451 3.67 -27.34 7.98
C GLY A 451 5.12 -27.60 7.54
N VAL A 452 5.40 -27.48 6.24
CA VAL A 452 6.76 -27.61 5.68
C VAL A 452 7.66 -26.50 6.19
N ALA A 453 7.16 -25.25 6.18
CA ALA A 453 7.89 -24.10 6.72
C ALA A 453 8.25 -24.31 8.19
N LYS A 454 7.30 -24.79 9.01
CA LYS A 454 7.51 -25.10 10.40
C LYS A 454 8.58 -26.16 10.62
N LEU A 455 8.54 -27.25 9.84
CA LEU A 455 9.50 -28.35 9.96
C LEU A 455 10.96 -27.91 9.63
N HIS A 456 11.11 -26.96 8.71
CA HIS A 456 12.44 -26.46 8.31
C HIS A 456 12.98 -25.32 9.19
N TYR A 457 12.09 -24.58 9.89
CA TYR A 457 12.41 -23.34 10.58
C TYR A 457 11.89 -23.29 12.03
N ASP A 458 11.84 -24.44 12.69
CA ASP A 458 11.29 -24.61 14.05
C ASP A 458 11.81 -23.64 15.14
N PRO A 459 13.07 -23.13 15.10
CA PRO A 459 13.51 -22.15 16.09
C PRO A 459 12.86 -20.77 15.95
N ILE A 460 12.33 -20.44 14.76
CA ILE A 460 11.84 -19.09 14.41
C ILE A 460 10.30 -19.05 14.51
N VAL A 461 9.62 -20.18 14.30
CA VAL A 461 8.16 -20.25 14.33
C VAL A 461 7.67 -20.60 15.73
N ASN A 462 7.49 -19.58 16.54
CA ASN A 462 6.80 -19.78 17.81
C ASN A 462 5.34 -20.09 17.54
N LEU A 463 4.86 -21.27 17.94
CA LEU A 463 3.45 -21.70 17.79
C LEU A 463 2.46 -20.69 18.38
N TRP A 464 2.87 -19.95 19.40
CA TRP A 464 2.06 -18.89 20.03
C TRP A 464 1.81 -17.69 19.10
N SER A 465 2.60 -17.53 18.03
CA SER A 465 2.35 -16.47 17.03
C SER A 465 1.10 -16.70 16.18
N PHE A 466 0.55 -17.91 16.21
CA PHE A 466 -0.70 -18.24 15.51
C PHE A 466 -1.96 -17.95 16.34
N ILE A 467 -1.80 -17.70 17.64
CA ILE A 467 -2.91 -17.35 18.53
C ILE A 467 -2.87 -15.83 18.69
N PRO A 468 -3.90 -15.10 18.24
CA PRO A 468 -3.96 -13.68 18.54
C PRO A 468 -3.89 -13.51 20.05
N PRO A 469 -3.13 -12.54 20.58
CA PRO A 469 -3.15 -12.28 22.01
C PRO A 469 -4.60 -11.97 22.39
N MET A 470 -5.21 -12.88 23.11
CA MET A 470 -6.40 -12.52 23.85
C MET A 470 -5.93 -11.39 24.78
N ALA A 471 -6.58 -10.24 24.63
CA ALA A 471 -6.28 -9.03 25.35
C ALA A 471 -5.95 -9.34 26.83
N VAL A 472 -4.72 -9.00 27.22
CA VAL A 472 -4.35 -8.79 28.62
C VAL A 472 -4.40 -7.30 28.89
#